data_902b0762f7ccfef9cba53f7ede3675f1
#
_entry.id   902b0762f7ccfef9cba53f7ede3675f1
#
_cell.length_a   1.000
_cell.length_b   1.000
_cell.length_c   1.000
_cell.angle_alpha   90.00
_cell.angle_beta   90.00
_cell.angle_gamma   90.00
#
_symmetry.space_group_name_H-M   'P 1'
#
loop_
_entity.id
_entity.type
_entity.pdbx_description
1 polymer ?
#
loop_
_entity_poly.entity_id
_entity_poly.type
_entity_poly.pdbx_seq_one_letter_code
_entity_poly.pdbx_strand_id
1 'polypeptide(L)'
;STLMRSSAASDVYKRQALMQLAKGQGVTVFVIGHVNKEGSIAGPKVLEHMVDCVLYFEGDRHMTYRILRAAKNRFGATNEIGVFEMLDAGLREVENPSEMLLLGRTADASGTCVTCVMEGARPVLAEVQALLAPCAGARPMRSSNGFDYNRASMLLAVLEKRGSLKVSQCDAYLNIIGGLTLDEPAADLAAVVAIASSYLDKPVPSTMAAIGEVGLSGEIRSITHMEQRLSEVKRLGFTQCMVPAHKVKDLKAPVGLELLPVANISRALQLLARGQ
;
A
#
# COMPACT_ATOMS: atom_id res chain seq x y z
N SER A 1 -18.81 28.11 30.84
CA SER A 1 -19.67 27.10 30.18
C SER A 1 -20.59 27.71 29.13
N THR A 2 -20.82 29.02 29.12
CA THR A 2 -21.76 29.73 28.23
C THR A 2 -21.19 29.90 26.80
N LEU A 3 -19.90 30.04 26.65
CA LEU A 3 -19.22 30.22 25.34
C LEU A 3 -19.23 28.93 24.47
N MET A 4 -19.17 27.75 25.06
CA MET A 4 -19.25 26.49 24.31
C MET A 4 -20.63 26.17 23.73
N ARG A 5 -21.73 26.61 24.41
CA ARG A 5 -23.10 26.44 23.90
C ARG A 5 -23.40 27.34 22.71
N SER A 6 -22.84 28.51 22.66
CA SER A 6 -23.06 29.47 21.55
C SER A 6 -22.37 29.01 20.24
N SER A 7 -21.21 28.40 20.29
CA SER A 7 -20.53 27.88 19.09
C SER A 7 -21.28 26.67 18.50
N ALA A 8 -21.73 25.73 19.32
CA ALA A 8 -22.43 24.55 18.85
C ALA A 8 -23.78 24.90 18.22
N ALA A 9 -24.54 25.85 18.79
CA ALA A 9 -25.80 26.31 18.22
C ALA A 9 -25.61 27.05 16.88
N SER A 10 -24.54 27.87 16.76
CA SER A 10 -24.18 28.54 15.51
C SER A 10 -23.83 27.53 14.41
N ASP A 11 -23.09 26.47 14.76
CA ASP A 11 -22.71 25.42 13.82
C ASP A 11 -23.94 24.60 13.34
N VAL A 12 -24.88 24.31 14.20
CA VAL A 12 -26.11 23.61 13.82
C VAL A 12 -26.94 24.47 12.86
N TYR A 13 -27.05 25.76 13.11
CA TYR A 13 -27.83 26.68 12.26
C TYR A 13 -27.19 26.82 10.85
N LYS A 14 -25.88 26.99 10.77
CA LYS A 14 -25.13 27.04 9.49
C LYS A 14 -25.32 25.76 8.68
N ARG A 15 -25.33 24.60 9.33
CA ARG A 15 -25.59 23.30 8.70
C ARG A 15 -26.96 23.18 8.11
N GLN A 16 -27.99 23.57 8.86
CA GLN A 16 -29.37 23.56 8.36
C GLN A 16 -29.53 24.47 7.14
N ALA A 17 -28.92 25.65 7.14
CA ALA A 17 -28.95 26.58 6.01
C ALA A 17 -28.29 25.99 4.77
N LEU A 18 -27.12 25.35 4.91
CA LEU A 18 -26.41 24.66 3.79
C LEU A 18 -27.24 23.50 3.23
N MET A 19 -27.89 22.71 4.09
CA MET A 19 -28.75 21.62 3.67
C MET A 19 -30.00 22.11 2.94
N GLN A 20 -30.61 23.21 3.40
CA GLN A 20 -31.73 23.83 2.72
C GLN A 20 -31.35 24.36 1.35
N LEU A 21 -30.18 24.99 1.23
CA LEU A 21 -29.63 25.46 -0.04
C LEU A 21 -29.44 24.30 -1.01
N ALA A 22 -28.75 23.22 -0.55
CA ALA A 22 -28.44 22.06 -1.38
C ALA A 22 -29.74 21.32 -1.82
N LYS A 23 -30.61 20.96 -0.87
CA LYS A 23 -31.77 20.11 -1.16
C LYS A 23 -33.00 20.89 -1.61
N GLY A 24 -33.17 22.13 -1.12
CA GLY A 24 -34.33 22.95 -1.46
C GLY A 24 -34.18 23.73 -2.76
N GLN A 25 -32.96 24.12 -3.12
CA GLN A 25 -32.68 24.92 -4.30
C GLN A 25 -31.83 24.18 -5.37
N GLY A 26 -31.49 22.92 -5.15
CA GLY A 26 -30.70 22.12 -6.11
C GLY A 26 -29.27 22.61 -6.34
N VAL A 27 -28.70 23.34 -5.38
CA VAL A 27 -27.33 23.87 -5.46
C VAL A 27 -26.35 22.85 -4.96
N THR A 28 -25.29 22.56 -5.74
CA THR A 28 -24.19 21.71 -5.27
C THR A 28 -23.33 22.47 -4.25
N VAL A 29 -23.18 21.93 -3.06
CA VAL A 29 -22.44 22.53 -1.96
C VAL A 29 -21.22 21.68 -1.60
N PHE A 30 -20.03 22.26 -1.70
CA PHE A 30 -18.78 21.68 -1.20
C PHE A 30 -18.41 22.31 0.14
N VAL A 31 -18.24 21.45 1.15
CA VAL A 31 -17.79 21.87 2.47
C VAL A 31 -16.35 21.38 2.67
N ILE A 32 -15.42 22.30 2.77
CA ILE A 32 -14.01 21.98 3.00
C ILE A 32 -13.74 22.02 4.50
N GLY A 33 -13.21 20.93 5.04
CA GLY A 33 -12.82 20.77 6.44
C GLY A 33 -11.39 20.33 6.57
N HIS A 34 -10.84 20.45 7.78
CA HIS A 34 -9.53 19.93 8.13
C HIS A 34 -9.68 18.71 9.04
N VAL A 35 -8.84 17.70 8.84
CA VAL A 35 -8.68 16.59 9.78
C VAL A 35 -7.63 16.97 10.85
N ASN A 36 -7.84 16.51 12.08
CA ASN A 36 -6.86 16.64 13.14
C ASN A 36 -5.70 15.63 12.93
N LYS A 37 -4.66 15.70 13.80
CA LYS A 37 -3.50 14.80 13.72
C LYS A 37 -3.85 13.31 13.91
N GLU A 38 -5.03 13.02 14.43
CA GLU A 38 -5.56 11.67 14.66
C GLU A 38 -6.38 11.15 13.47
N GLY A 39 -6.42 11.88 12.33
CA GLY A 39 -7.16 11.51 11.13
C GLY A 39 -8.68 11.70 11.23
N SER A 40 -9.18 12.24 12.35
CA SER A 40 -10.59 12.57 12.50
C SER A 40 -10.87 14.00 12.06
N ILE A 41 -12.04 14.23 11.44
CA ILE A 41 -12.47 15.58 11.03
C ILE A 41 -12.50 16.46 12.29
N ALA A 42 -11.78 17.59 12.24
CA ALA A 42 -11.81 18.61 13.29
C ALA A 42 -13.18 19.27 13.31
N GLY A 43 -14.10 18.68 14.07
CA GLY A 43 -15.50 19.13 14.20
C GLY A 43 -16.40 17.96 14.58
N PRO A 44 -17.67 18.20 14.89
CA PRO A 44 -18.57 17.11 15.26
C PRO A 44 -18.74 16.16 14.07
N LYS A 45 -18.56 14.85 14.28
CA LYS A 45 -18.84 13.73 13.33
C LYS A 45 -20.24 13.82 12.66
N VAL A 46 -21.08 14.73 13.14
CA VAL A 46 -22.44 15.00 12.63
C VAL A 46 -22.44 15.45 11.17
N LEU A 47 -21.41 16.14 10.66
CA LEU A 47 -21.36 16.56 9.24
C LEU A 47 -21.27 15.38 8.29
N GLU A 48 -20.47 14.36 8.61
CA GLU A 48 -20.34 13.16 7.79
C GLU A 48 -21.66 12.42 7.58
N HIS A 49 -22.53 12.43 8.60
CA HIS A 49 -23.85 11.79 8.50
C HIS A 49 -24.84 12.56 7.64
N MET A 50 -24.66 13.87 7.50
CA MET A 50 -25.61 14.75 6.81
C MET A 50 -25.32 14.89 5.32
N VAL A 51 -24.06 14.82 4.89
CA VAL A 51 -23.65 14.97 3.50
C VAL A 51 -23.85 13.68 2.71
N ASP A 52 -24.01 13.81 1.40
CA ASP A 52 -24.22 12.67 0.51
C ASP A 52 -22.89 12.00 0.12
N CYS A 53 -21.81 12.75 0.10
CA CYS A 53 -20.47 12.25 -0.19
C CYS A 53 -19.47 12.85 0.81
N VAL A 54 -18.51 12.03 1.25
CA VAL A 54 -17.34 12.45 2.04
C VAL A 54 -16.10 11.98 1.32
N LEU A 55 -15.25 12.93 0.97
CA LEU A 55 -13.98 12.68 0.31
C LEU A 55 -12.85 13.05 1.27
N TYR A 56 -11.94 12.12 1.51
CA TYR A 56 -10.68 12.39 2.18
C TYR A 56 -9.60 12.70 1.15
N PHE A 57 -8.88 13.76 1.41
CA PHE A 57 -7.70 14.14 0.64
C PHE A 57 -6.48 13.81 1.49
N GLU A 58 -5.88 12.65 1.21
CA GLU A 58 -4.80 12.06 1.98
C GLU A 58 -3.45 12.42 1.37
N GLY A 59 -2.43 12.59 2.18
CA GLY A 59 -1.05 12.80 1.75
C GLY A 59 -0.21 13.47 2.83
N ASP A 60 1.00 12.99 3.03
CA ASP A 60 1.98 13.59 3.92
C ASP A 60 2.69 14.77 3.23
N ARG A 61 3.27 15.68 4.03
CA ARG A 61 4.04 16.84 3.54
C ARG A 61 5.27 16.44 2.71
N HIS A 62 5.77 15.23 2.92
CA HIS A 62 6.95 14.68 2.24
C HIS A 62 6.60 13.86 0.99
N MET A 63 5.30 13.63 0.73
CA MET A 63 4.83 12.91 -0.46
C MET A 63 4.62 13.87 -1.61
N THR A 64 5.08 13.47 -2.80
CA THR A 64 4.79 14.15 -4.05
C THR A 64 3.34 13.95 -4.51
N TYR A 65 2.63 12.98 -3.91
CA TYR A 65 1.27 12.62 -4.31
C TYR A 65 0.24 12.98 -3.27
N ARG A 66 -1.01 13.05 -3.75
CA ARG A 66 -2.22 13.16 -2.94
C ARG A 66 -3.21 12.11 -3.43
N ILE A 67 -3.84 11.42 -2.50
CA ILE A 67 -4.87 10.44 -2.79
C ILE A 67 -6.21 11.02 -2.37
N LEU A 68 -7.16 11.06 -3.30
CA LEU A 68 -8.55 11.42 -3.03
C LEU A 68 -9.35 10.12 -2.89
N ARG A 69 -9.87 9.88 -1.70
CA ARG A 69 -10.61 8.65 -1.36
C ARG A 69 -12.02 8.97 -0.91
N ALA A 70 -13.01 8.27 -1.44
CA ALA A 70 -14.37 8.36 -0.98
C ALA A 70 -14.55 7.53 0.31
N ALA A 71 -14.76 8.20 1.45
CA ALA A 71 -15.10 7.54 2.72
C ALA A 71 -16.59 7.24 2.83
N LYS A 72 -17.42 8.04 2.16
CA LYS A 72 -18.87 7.86 2.04
C LYS A 72 -19.33 8.35 0.68
N ASN A 73 -20.17 7.57 0.04
CA ASN A 73 -20.82 7.96 -1.20
C ASN A 73 -22.24 7.35 -1.24
N ARG A 74 -23.25 8.18 -1.12
CA ARG A 74 -24.65 7.71 -1.04
C ARG A 74 -25.16 7.22 -2.40
N PHE A 75 -24.60 7.71 -3.49
CA PHE A 75 -25.10 7.47 -4.85
C PHE A 75 -24.11 6.70 -5.74
N GLY A 76 -23.00 6.24 -5.18
CA GLY A 76 -21.98 5.51 -5.93
C GLY A 76 -21.04 4.68 -5.06
N ALA A 77 -20.02 4.12 -5.70
CA ALA A 77 -19.00 3.34 -5.04
C ALA A 77 -18.10 4.20 -4.13
N THR A 78 -17.53 3.57 -3.09
CA THR A 78 -16.53 4.20 -2.20
C THR A 78 -15.14 3.60 -2.38
N ASN A 79 -15.01 2.62 -3.26
CA ASN A 79 -13.79 1.88 -3.50
C ASN A 79 -12.94 2.44 -4.66
N GLU A 80 -13.31 3.59 -5.20
CA GLU A 80 -12.52 4.31 -6.21
C GLU A 80 -11.64 5.35 -5.55
N ILE A 81 -10.44 5.56 -6.13
CA ILE A 81 -9.49 6.57 -5.70
C ILE A 81 -9.06 7.44 -6.88
N GLY A 82 -8.79 8.71 -6.62
CA GLY A 82 -8.05 9.62 -7.50
C GLY A 82 -6.64 9.83 -6.96
N VAL A 83 -5.64 9.72 -7.82
CA VAL A 83 -4.24 10.01 -7.47
C VAL A 83 -3.81 11.27 -8.18
N PHE A 84 -3.22 12.19 -7.43
CA PHE A 84 -2.77 13.49 -7.91
C PHE A 84 -1.31 13.71 -7.52
N GLU A 85 -0.54 14.30 -8.43
CA GLU A 85 0.81 14.78 -8.16
C GLU A 85 0.77 16.26 -7.77
N MET A 86 1.56 16.64 -6.77
CA MET A 86 1.71 18.02 -6.34
C MET A 86 2.83 18.68 -7.13
N LEU A 87 2.48 19.64 -7.97
CA LEU A 87 3.41 20.46 -8.74
C LEU A 87 3.38 21.92 -8.24
N ASP A 88 4.36 22.72 -8.64
CA ASP A 88 4.37 24.16 -8.35
C ASP A 88 3.12 24.90 -8.89
N ALA A 89 2.58 24.41 -9.99
CA ALA A 89 1.35 24.93 -10.61
C ALA A 89 0.06 24.40 -9.96
N GLY A 90 0.13 23.51 -8.98
CA GLY A 90 -1.01 22.87 -8.32
C GLY A 90 -1.04 21.35 -8.50
N LEU A 91 -2.25 20.79 -8.39
CA LEU A 91 -2.46 19.34 -8.51
C LEU A 91 -2.65 18.93 -9.97
N ARG A 92 -1.95 17.86 -10.37
CA ARG A 92 -2.11 17.19 -11.65
C ARG A 92 -2.59 15.77 -11.43
N GLU A 93 -3.60 15.33 -12.15
CA GLU A 93 -4.07 13.95 -12.13
C GLU A 93 -2.98 12.99 -12.61
N VAL A 94 -2.85 11.86 -11.93
CA VAL A 94 -1.96 10.77 -12.29
C VAL A 94 -2.79 9.63 -12.85
N GLU A 95 -2.76 9.48 -14.17
CA GLU A 95 -3.52 8.43 -14.86
C GLU A 95 -3.03 7.02 -14.49
N ASN A 96 -1.70 6.88 -14.30
CA ASN A 96 -1.06 5.61 -14.01
C ASN A 96 -0.15 5.70 -12.75
N PRO A 97 -0.71 5.53 -11.54
CA PRO A 97 0.07 5.58 -10.31
C PRO A 97 1.18 4.53 -10.25
N SER A 98 0.93 3.33 -10.74
CA SER A 98 1.91 2.23 -10.72
C SER A 98 3.15 2.55 -11.54
N GLU A 99 2.98 3.14 -12.74
CA GLU A 99 4.10 3.54 -13.59
C GLU A 99 4.96 4.60 -12.91
N MET A 100 4.31 5.59 -12.31
CA MET A 100 4.97 6.66 -11.61
C MET A 100 5.74 6.17 -10.37
N LEU A 101 5.16 5.25 -9.58
CA LEU A 101 5.77 4.67 -8.38
C LEU A 101 6.98 3.78 -8.70
N LEU A 102 7.07 3.27 -9.93
CA LEU A 102 8.20 2.47 -10.41
C LEU A 102 9.25 3.29 -11.17
N LEU A 103 9.03 4.60 -11.37
CA LEU A 103 10.03 5.47 -11.99
C LEU A 103 11.30 5.56 -11.13
N GLY A 104 12.45 5.49 -11.80
CA GLY A 104 13.76 5.56 -11.13
C GLY A 104 14.18 4.26 -10.43
N ARG A 105 13.45 3.17 -10.62
CA ARG A 105 13.83 1.85 -10.11
C ARG A 105 15.19 1.44 -10.67
N THR A 106 16.10 1.04 -9.78
CA THR A 106 17.42 0.55 -10.15
C THR A 106 17.32 -0.92 -10.54
N ALA A 107 17.66 -1.24 -11.77
CA ALA A 107 17.81 -2.63 -12.19
C ALA A 107 19.00 -3.26 -11.44
N ASP A 108 18.90 -4.55 -11.14
CA ASP A 108 19.96 -5.36 -10.54
C ASP A 108 20.44 -4.93 -9.14
N ALA A 109 19.67 -4.12 -8.44
CA ALA A 109 19.91 -3.82 -7.02
C ALA A 109 19.36 -4.93 -6.12
N SER A 110 20.17 -5.42 -5.18
CA SER A 110 19.68 -6.31 -4.13
C SER A 110 18.77 -5.55 -3.16
N GLY A 111 17.86 -6.26 -2.50
CA GLY A 111 16.98 -5.66 -1.49
C GLY A 111 15.72 -5.02 -2.05
N THR A 112 15.36 -5.21 -3.32
CA THR A 112 14.15 -4.64 -3.89
C THR A 112 13.22 -5.72 -4.44
N CYS A 113 11.91 -5.56 -4.27
CA CYS A 113 10.92 -6.42 -4.90
C CYS A 113 9.63 -5.63 -5.15
N VAL A 114 8.98 -5.89 -6.29
CA VAL A 114 7.70 -5.26 -6.62
C VAL A 114 6.54 -6.14 -6.19
N THR A 115 5.52 -5.53 -5.64
CA THR A 115 4.23 -6.14 -5.32
C THR A 115 3.08 -5.41 -6.01
N CYS A 116 1.90 -5.98 -5.94
CA CYS A 116 0.66 -5.33 -6.35
C CYS A 116 -0.34 -5.38 -5.20
N VAL A 117 -0.73 -4.21 -4.72
CA VAL A 117 -1.74 -4.01 -3.68
C VAL A 117 -3.03 -3.45 -4.25
N MET A 118 -4.13 -3.57 -3.52
CA MET A 118 -5.40 -2.94 -3.90
C MET A 118 -5.57 -1.63 -3.14
N GLU A 119 -5.60 -0.53 -3.87
CA GLU A 119 -6.01 0.76 -3.36
C GLU A 119 -7.48 1.01 -3.74
N GLY A 120 -8.39 0.69 -2.84
CA GLY A 120 -9.81 0.60 -3.16
C GLY A 120 -10.11 -0.53 -4.16
N ALA A 121 -10.65 -0.21 -5.32
CA ALA A 121 -10.86 -1.17 -6.42
C ALA A 121 -9.72 -1.23 -7.43
N ARG A 122 -8.71 -0.37 -7.30
CA ARG A 122 -7.62 -0.22 -8.26
C ARG A 122 -6.40 -1.01 -7.84
N PRO A 123 -5.87 -1.93 -8.67
CA PRO A 123 -4.56 -2.54 -8.43
C PRO A 123 -3.46 -1.50 -8.66
N VAL A 124 -2.52 -1.41 -7.73
CA VAL A 124 -1.39 -0.48 -7.77
C VAL A 124 -0.10 -1.26 -7.50
N LEU A 125 0.90 -1.10 -8.35
CA LEU A 125 2.22 -1.65 -8.09
C LEU A 125 3.02 -0.73 -7.17
N ALA A 126 3.70 -1.34 -6.22
CA ALA A 126 4.59 -0.66 -5.30
C ALA A 126 5.92 -1.41 -5.16
N GLU A 127 7.00 -0.66 -5.01
CA GLU A 127 8.31 -1.22 -4.73
C GLU A 127 8.55 -1.26 -3.23
N VAL A 128 8.83 -2.47 -2.74
CA VAL A 128 9.30 -2.72 -1.37
C VAL A 128 10.82 -2.78 -1.41
N GLN A 129 11.45 -1.94 -0.61
CA GLN A 129 12.90 -1.94 -0.42
C GLN A 129 13.24 -2.42 0.98
N ALA A 130 14.25 -3.26 1.09
CA ALA A 130 14.83 -3.71 2.34
C ALA A 130 16.35 -3.55 2.32
N LEU A 131 16.89 -3.04 3.41
CA LEU A 131 18.33 -2.98 3.63
C LEU A 131 18.65 -3.73 4.92
N LEU A 132 19.46 -4.76 4.80
CA LEU A 132 20.01 -5.49 5.95
C LEU A 132 21.52 -5.22 6.04
N ALA A 133 21.96 -4.80 7.21
CA ALA A 133 23.37 -4.56 7.50
C ALA A 133 23.77 -5.32 8.77
N PRO A 134 25.04 -5.73 8.91
CA PRO A 134 25.53 -6.29 10.17
C PRO A 134 25.26 -5.33 11.32
N CYS A 135 24.70 -5.84 12.43
CA CYS A 135 24.46 -5.02 13.61
C CYS A 135 25.80 -4.59 14.22
N ALA A 136 26.03 -3.28 14.25
CA ALA A 136 27.22 -2.69 14.88
C ALA A 136 27.07 -2.45 16.38
N GLY A 137 25.84 -2.53 16.91
CA GLY A 137 25.50 -2.24 18.29
C GLY A 137 25.19 -3.49 19.13
N ALA A 138 24.81 -3.25 20.39
CA ALA A 138 24.40 -4.33 21.31
C ALA A 138 23.01 -4.94 20.97
N ARG A 139 22.19 -4.21 20.20
CA ARG A 139 20.85 -4.67 19.78
C ARG A 139 20.60 -4.24 18.34
N PRO A 140 20.08 -5.16 17.50
CA PRO A 140 19.70 -4.85 16.14
C PRO A 140 18.64 -3.75 16.05
N MET A 141 18.84 -2.81 15.15
CA MET A 141 17.88 -1.75 14.84
C MET A 141 16.83 -2.26 13.85
N ARG A 142 15.60 -1.85 14.05
CA ARG A 142 14.48 -2.13 13.15
C ARG A 142 13.82 -0.81 12.79
N SER A 143 13.65 -0.54 11.51
CA SER A 143 12.94 0.63 11.01
C SER A 143 12.06 0.26 9.84
N SER A 144 10.89 0.85 9.77
CA SER A 144 9.95 0.61 8.70
C SER A 144 9.25 1.93 8.33
N ASN A 145 9.20 2.23 7.04
CA ASN A 145 8.51 3.38 6.50
C ASN A 145 7.56 2.91 5.39
N GLY A 146 6.27 3.24 5.50
CA GLY A 146 5.24 2.79 4.56
C GLY A 146 4.86 1.31 4.68
N PHE A 147 5.41 0.58 5.66
CA PHE A 147 5.07 -0.81 5.97
C PHE A 147 4.92 -0.96 7.49
N ASP A 148 3.93 -1.72 7.97
CA ASP A 148 3.69 -1.88 9.41
C ASP A 148 4.90 -2.48 10.12
N TYR A 149 5.34 -1.84 11.20
CA TYR A 149 6.53 -2.25 11.96
C TYR A 149 6.38 -3.64 12.60
N ASN A 150 5.19 -3.95 13.14
CA ASN A 150 4.96 -5.24 13.78
C ASN A 150 4.93 -6.36 12.72
N ARG A 151 4.32 -6.07 11.57
CA ARG A 151 4.31 -6.99 10.42
C ARG A 151 5.72 -7.25 9.91
N ALA A 152 6.53 -6.21 9.71
CA ALA A 152 7.95 -6.34 9.33
C ALA A 152 8.74 -7.19 10.32
N SER A 153 8.57 -6.95 11.62
CA SER A 153 9.23 -7.72 12.68
C SER A 153 8.82 -9.19 12.68
N MET A 154 7.54 -9.47 12.42
CA MET A 154 7.01 -10.81 12.28
C MET A 154 7.62 -11.54 11.07
N LEU A 155 7.69 -10.88 9.90
CA LEU A 155 8.27 -11.46 8.68
C LEU A 155 9.77 -11.77 8.86
N LEU A 156 10.53 -10.91 9.57
CA LEU A 156 11.91 -11.20 9.94
C LEU A 156 12.03 -12.46 10.82
N ALA A 157 11.16 -12.60 11.82
CA ALA A 157 11.15 -13.80 12.67
C ALA A 157 10.79 -15.08 11.90
N VAL A 158 9.87 -14.98 10.93
CA VAL A 158 9.49 -16.11 10.07
C VAL A 158 10.66 -16.46 9.13
N LEU A 159 11.36 -15.50 8.53
CA LEU A 159 12.56 -15.72 7.74
C LEU A 159 13.67 -16.41 8.55
N GLU A 160 13.90 -15.96 9.77
CA GLU A 160 14.86 -16.60 10.68
C GLU A 160 14.52 -18.07 10.92
N LYS A 161 13.27 -18.34 11.32
CA LYS A 161 12.85 -19.67 11.77
C LYS A 161 12.56 -20.63 10.63
N ARG A 162 12.01 -20.14 9.53
CA ARG A 162 11.52 -20.97 8.39
C ARG A 162 12.36 -20.85 7.14
N GLY A 163 13.05 -19.71 6.96
CA GLY A 163 13.97 -19.46 5.85
C GLY A 163 15.43 -19.80 6.18
N SER A 164 15.76 -20.06 7.45
CA SER A 164 17.12 -20.31 7.93
C SER A 164 18.11 -19.16 7.64
N LEU A 165 17.60 -17.92 7.53
CA LEU A 165 18.42 -16.73 7.39
C LEU A 165 18.64 -16.08 8.76
N LYS A 166 19.88 -15.82 9.16
CA LYS A 166 20.21 -15.24 10.48
C LYS A 166 19.97 -13.73 10.53
N VAL A 167 18.77 -13.30 10.15
CA VAL A 167 18.39 -11.89 10.07
C VAL A 167 18.21 -11.20 11.42
N SER A 168 18.09 -11.97 12.51
CA SER A 168 18.01 -11.41 13.86
C SER A 168 19.28 -10.70 14.30
N GLN A 169 20.41 -10.99 13.67
CA GLN A 169 21.72 -10.38 13.95
C GLN A 169 22.01 -9.16 13.07
N CYS A 170 21.07 -8.76 12.23
CA CYS A 170 21.24 -7.64 11.31
C CYS A 170 20.35 -6.47 11.70
N ASP A 171 20.82 -5.25 11.50
CA ASP A 171 19.95 -4.09 11.38
C ASP A 171 19.08 -4.27 10.16
N ALA A 172 17.80 -3.93 10.23
CA ALA A 172 16.87 -4.08 9.12
C ALA A 172 16.03 -2.81 8.94
N TYR A 173 16.04 -2.32 7.71
CA TYR A 173 15.30 -1.15 7.28
C TYR A 173 14.40 -1.55 6.13
N LEU A 174 13.08 -1.27 6.26
CA LEU A 174 12.11 -1.44 5.19
C LEU A 174 11.60 -0.08 4.77
N ASN A 175 11.44 0.11 3.47
CA ASN A 175 10.92 1.35 2.91
C ASN A 175 10.02 1.05 1.71
N ILE A 176 8.87 1.71 1.65
CA ILE A 176 8.00 1.67 0.48
C ILE A 176 8.25 2.94 -0.33
N ILE A 177 8.61 2.77 -1.59
CA ILE A 177 8.88 3.89 -2.49
C ILE A 177 7.59 4.63 -2.81
N GLY A 178 7.69 5.95 -2.95
CA GLY A 178 6.56 6.82 -3.30
C GLY A 178 5.70 7.23 -2.11
N GLY A 179 6.08 6.83 -0.87
CA GLY A 179 5.38 7.23 0.35
C GLY A 179 4.01 6.58 0.52
N LEU A 180 3.72 5.50 -0.17
CA LEU A 180 2.53 4.68 0.08
C LEU A 180 2.67 3.97 1.43
N THR A 181 1.53 3.75 2.08
CA THR A 181 1.45 2.84 3.23
C THR A 181 0.80 1.53 2.77
N LEU A 182 1.54 0.42 2.89
CA LEU A 182 1.05 -0.89 2.51
C LEU A 182 0.51 -1.62 3.74
N ASP A 183 -0.80 -1.53 3.96
CA ASP A 183 -1.49 -2.19 5.07
C ASP A 183 -2.03 -3.58 4.68
N GLU A 184 -1.88 -3.95 3.39
CA GLU A 184 -2.44 -5.17 2.85
C GLU A 184 -1.46 -6.33 2.93
N PRO A 185 -1.88 -7.52 3.46
CA PRO A 185 -1.02 -8.70 3.56
C PRO A 185 -0.47 -9.23 2.22
N ALA A 186 -1.05 -8.82 1.11
CA ALA A 186 -0.56 -9.17 -0.24
C ALA A 186 0.90 -8.77 -0.48
N ALA A 187 1.41 -7.75 0.22
CA ALA A 187 2.77 -7.26 0.12
C ALA A 187 3.82 -8.09 0.89
N ASP A 188 3.38 -9.02 1.76
CA ASP A 188 4.30 -9.78 2.62
C ASP A 188 5.34 -10.57 1.84
N LEU A 189 4.91 -11.26 0.77
CA LEU A 189 5.83 -12.08 -0.02
C LEU A 189 6.92 -11.21 -0.67
N ALA A 190 6.57 -10.03 -1.17
CA ALA A 190 7.54 -9.09 -1.70
C ALA A 190 8.48 -8.56 -0.62
N ALA A 191 7.98 -8.27 0.57
CA ALA A 191 8.81 -7.86 1.71
C ALA A 191 9.80 -8.98 2.10
N VAL A 192 9.33 -10.23 2.20
CA VAL A 192 10.19 -11.39 2.46
C VAL A 192 11.25 -11.56 1.39
N VAL A 193 10.88 -11.43 0.11
CA VAL A 193 11.82 -11.55 -1.02
C VAL A 193 12.83 -10.40 -1.01
N ALA A 194 12.40 -9.16 -0.73
CA ALA A 194 13.30 -8.01 -0.62
C ALA A 194 14.29 -8.16 0.54
N ILE A 195 13.80 -8.58 1.72
CA ILE A 195 14.66 -8.85 2.90
C ILE A 195 15.69 -9.93 2.57
N ALA A 196 15.25 -11.04 1.99
CA ALA A 196 16.13 -12.14 1.62
C ALA A 196 17.14 -11.75 0.53
N SER A 197 16.70 -10.98 -0.45
CA SER A 197 17.54 -10.41 -1.51
C SER A 197 18.67 -9.55 -0.92
N SER A 198 18.34 -8.65 0.00
CA SER A 198 19.32 -7.82 0.71
C SER A 198 20.29 -8.64 1.56
N TYR A 199 19.77 -9.62 2.32
CA TYR A 199 20.60 -10.47 3.18
C TYR A 199 21.59 -11.33 2.40
N LEU A 200 21.15 -11.86 1.25
CA LEU A 200 21.97 -12.73 0.39
C LEU A 200 22.80 -11.94 -0.64
N ASP A 201 22.61 -10.63 -0.70
CA ASP A 201 23.15 -9.74 -1.73
C ASP A 201 22.90 -10.26 -3.15
N LYS A 202 21.65 -10.70 -3.39
CA LYS A 202 21.20 -11.25 -4.68
C LYS A 202 20.03 -10.42 -5.20
N PRO A 203 20.16 -9.77 -6.37
CA PRO A 203 19.09 -9.00 -6.93
C PRO A 203 17.88 -9.88 -7.32
N VAL A 204 16.69 -9.32 -7.17
CA VAL A 204 15.47 -9.89 -7.75
C VAL A 204 15.41 -9.46 -9.21
N PRO A 205 15.10 -10.36 -10.16
CA PRO A 205 14.97 -9.97 -11.56
C PRO A 205 14.04 -8.77 -11.73
N SER A 206 14.46 -7.77 -12.49
CA SER A 206 13.72 -6.50 -12.67
C SER A 206 12.32 -6.70 -13.25
N THR A 207 12.08 -7.83 -13.93
CA THR A 207 10.79 -8.22 -14.52
C THR A 207 9.97 -9.15 -13.63
N MET A 208 10.38 -9.38 -12.38
CA MET A 208 9.68 -10.25 -11.43
C MET A 208 8.93 -9.42 -10.39
N ALA A 209 7.68 -9.80 -10.13
CA ALA A 209 6.88 -9.33 -9.00
C ALA A 209 6.61 -10.48 -8.02
N ALA A 210 6.18 -10.15 -6.79
CA ALA A 210 5.82 -11.15 -5.79
C ALA A 210 4.56 -10.69 -5.03
N ILE A 211 3.55 -11.57 -4.95
CA ILE A 211 2.25 -11.25 -4.37
C ILE A 211 1.78 -12.44 -3.52
N GLY A 212 1.50 -12.19 -2.23
CA GLY A 212 0.98 -13.22 -1.34
C GLY A 212 1.11 -12.84 0.13
N GLU A 213 0.24 -13.39 0.96
CA GLU A 213 0.31 -13.27 2.41
C GLU A 213 1.24 -14.34 2.97
N VAL A 214 2.03 -13.98 3.99
CA VAL A 214 2.95 -14.89 4.68
C VAL A 214 2.42 -15.23 6.06
N GLY A 215 2.17 -16.52 6.31
CA GLY A 215 1.77 -17.00 7.63
C GLY A 215 2.98 -17.32 8.53
N LEU A 216 2.70 -17.47 9.83
CA LEU A 216 3.73 -17.76 10.86
C LEU A 216 4.42 -19.12 10.68
N SER A 217 3.78 -20.08 10.01
CA SER A 217 4.40 -21.37 9.67
C SER A 217 5.31 -21.26 8.46
N GLY A 218 5.38 -20.09 7.80
CA GLY A 218 6.12 -19.85 6.57
C GLY A 218 5.35 -20.24 5.32
N GLU A 219 4.07 -20.55 5.42
CA GLU A 219 3.17 -20.81 4.29
C GLU A 219 2.83 -19.53 3.54
N ILE A 220 2.62 -19.63 2.24
CA ILE A 220 2.15 -18.53 1.41
C ILE A 220 0.67 -18.73 1.11
N ARG A 221 -0.14 -17.76 1.53
CA ARG A 221 -1.60 -17.77 1.45
C ARG A 221 -2.12 -16.97 0.28
N SER A 222 -3.25 -17.44 -0.25
CA SER A 222 -3.96 -16.74 -1.32
C SER A 222 -4.58 -15.44 -0.81
N ILE A 223 -4.63 -14.45 -1.70
CA ILE A 223 -5.23 -13.14 -1.47
C ILE A 223 -6.39 -12.92 -2.46
N THR A 224 -7.19 -11.91 -2.18
CA THR A 224 -8.32 -11.50 -3.05
C THR A 224 -7.84 -10.77 -4.31
N HIS A 225 -8.69 -10.70 -5.33
CA HIS A 225 -8.47 -9.94 -6.57
C HIS A 225 -7.19 -10.32 -7.34
N MET A 226 -6.73 -11.57 -7.25
CA MET A 226 -5.45 -12.00 -7.85
C MET A 226 -5.40 -11.74 -9.36
N GLU A 227 -6.47 -12.02 -10.11
CA GLU A 227 -6.49 -11.81 -11.56
C GLU A 227 -6.33 -10.34 -11.95
N GLN A 228 -6.94 -9.43 -11.19
CA GLN A 228 -6.78 -7.99 -11.41
C GLN A 228 -5.33 -7.53 -11.15
N ARG A 229 -4.72 -8.03 -10.07
CA ARG A 229 -3.32 -7.76 -9.73
C ARG A 229 -2.37 -8.27 -10.81
N LEU A 230 -2.57 -9.50 -11.29
CA LEU A 230 -1.76 -10.08 -12.36
C LEU A 230 -1.90 -9.33 -13.68
N SER A 231 -3.11 -8.83 -13.98
CA SER A 231 -3.34 -7.99 -15.15
C SER A 231 -2.54 -6.70 -15.09
N GLU A 232 -2.50 -6.06 -13.92
CA GLU A 232 -1.72 -4.84 -13.70
C GLU A 232 -0.20 -5.11 -13.75
N VAL A 233 0.27 -6.19 -13.11
CA VAL A 233 1.66 -6.65 -13.20
C VAL A 233 2.08 -6.82 -14.65
N LYS A 234 1.24 -7.51 -15.45
CA LYS A 234 1.53 -7.71 -16.87
C LYS A 234 1.49 -6.41 -17.67
N ARG A 235 0.52 -5.53 -17.40
CA ARG A 235 0.36 -4.24 -18.10
C ARG A 235 1.62 -3.38 -18.00
N LEU A 236 2.34 -3.46 -16.85
CA LEU A 236 3.57 -2.73 -16.62
C LEU A 236 4.84 -3.46 -17.04
N GLY A 237 4.72 -4.49 -17.87
CA GLY A 237 5.85 -5.13 -18.53
C GLY A 237 6.53 -6.24 -17.74
N PHE A 238 6.02 -6.61 -16.57
CA PHE A 238 6.55 -7.75 -15.83
C PHE A 238 6.27 -9.05 -16.60
N THR A 239 7.22 -9.97 -16.53
CA THR A 239 7.16 -11.26 -17.22
C THR A 239 7.03 -12.43 -16.28
N GLN A 240 7.33 -12.24 -14.99
CA GLN A 240 7.26 -13.26 -13.96
C GLN A 240 6.55 -12.73 -12.70
N CYS A 241 5.80 -13.59 -12.03
CA CYS A 241 5.17 -13.24 -10.76
C CYS A 241 5.17 -14.45 -9.81
N MET A 242 5.78 -14.29 -8.63
CA MET A 242 5.64 -15.24 -7.53
C MET A 242 4.23 -15.12 -6.95
N VAL A 243 3.50 -16.24 -6.91
CA VAL A 243 2.11 -16.30 -6.45
C VAL A 243 1.91 -17.46 -5.49
N PRO A 244 0.90 -17.43 -4.60
CA PRO A 244 0.55 -18.56 -3.75
C PRO A 244 0.28 -19.83 -4.59
N ALA A 245 0.88 -20.95 -4.21
CA ALA A 245 0.71 -22.21 -4.94
C ALA A 245 -0.73 -22.75 -4.88
N HIS A 246 -1.47 -22.43 -3.82
CA HIS A 246 -2.86 -22.82 -3.66
C HIS A 246 -3.75 -22.14 -4.70
N LYS A 247 -4.52 -22.94 -5.44
CA LYS A 247 -5.43 -22.47 -6.52
C LYS A 247 -4.76 -21.78 -7.72
N VAL A 248 -3.45 -21.87 -7.87
CA VAL A 248 -2.77 -21.24 -9.03
C VAL A 248 -3.29 -21.78 -10.37
N LYS A 249 -3.74 -23.04 -10.41
CA LYS A 249 -4.31 -23.68 -11.62
C LYS A 249 -5.65 -23.07 -12.05
N ASP A 250 -6.37 -22.47 -11.12
CA ASP A 250 -7.68 -21.85 -11.35
C ASP A 250 -7.54 -20.38 -11.79
N LEU A 251 -6.32 -19.81 -11.72
CA LEU A 251 -6.07 -18.43 -12.09
C LEU A 251 -5.90 -18.27 -13.60
N LYS A 252 -6.59 -17.31 -14.16
CA LYS A 252 -6.40 -16.88 -15.55
C LYS A 252 -5.19 -15.95 -15.64
N ALA A 253 -4.02 -16.55 -15.90
CA ALA A 253 -2.81 -15.76 -16.08
C ALA A 253 -2.88 -14.95 -17.39
N PRO A 254 -2.50 -13.67 -17.41
CA PRO A 254 -2.34 -12.90 -18.64
C PRO A 254 -1.29 -13.53 -19.56
N VAL A 255 -1.54 -13.49 -20.87
CA VAL A 255 -0.60 -14.03 -21.87
C VAL A 255 0.76 -13.36 -21.72
N GLY A 256 1.83 -14.16 -21.61
CA GLY A 256 3.21 -13.68 -21.47
C GLY A 256 3.58 -13.27 -20.03
N LEU A 257 2.81 -13.64 -19.02
CA LEU A 257 3.18 -13.59 -17.61
C LEU A 257 3.33 -15.01 -17.07
N GLU A 258 4.55 -15.38 -16.71
CA GLU A 258 4.85 -16.66 -16.07
C GLU A 258 4.51 -16.58 -14.58
N LEU A 259 3.63 -17.47 -14.12
CA LEU A 259 3.33 -17.61 -12.70
C LEU A 259 4.32 -18.57 -12.05
N LEU A 260 4.95 -18.14 -10.98
CA LEU A 260 5.89 -18.93 -10.18
C LEU A 260 5.20 -19.35 -8.86
N PRO A 261 4.65 -20.58 -8.78
CA PRO A 261 3.92 -21.02 -7.60
C PRO A 261 4.84 -21.17 -6.39
N VAL A 262 4.47 -20.54 -5.28
CA VAL A 262 5.19 -20.55 -4.02
C VAL A 262 4.27 -21.06 -2.92
N ALA A 263 4.60 -22.24 -2.36
CA ALA A 263 3.83 -22.81 -1.26
C ALA A 263 4.30 -22.30 0.11
N ASN A 264 5.58 -21.97 0.24
CA ASN A 264 6.22 -21.53 1.48
C ASN A 264 7.46 -20.69 1.21
N ILE A 265 7.99 -20.08 2.27
CA ILE A 265 9.19 -19.23 2.21
C ILE A 265 10.39 -19.96 1.60
N SER A 266 10.63 -21.23 1.96
CA SER A 266 11.77 -21.98 1.43
C SER A 266 11.72 -22.06 -0.10
N ARG A 267 10.53 -22.19 -0.69
CA ARG A 267 10.35 -22.17 -2.14
C ARG A 267 10.61 -20.80 -2.75
N ALA A 268 10.20 -19.71 -2.09
CA ALA A 268 10.51 -18.35 -2.53
C ALA A 268 12.02 -18.09 -2.57
N LEU A 269 12.74 -18.50 -1.51
CA LEU A 269 14.18 -18.39 -1.44
C LEU A 269 14.92 -19.22 -2.49
N GLN A 270 14.41 -20.42 -2.81
CA GLN A 270 14.95 -21.24 -3.91
C GLN A 270 14.80 -20.55 -5.28
N LEU A 271 13.68 -19.90 -5.53
CA LEU A 271 13.47 -19.17 -6.78
C LEU A 271 14.39 -17.94 -6.86
N LEU A 272 14.57 -17.21 -5.77
CA LEU A 272 15.52 -16.11 -5.69
C LEU A 272 16.96 -16.58 -5.93
N ALA A 273 17.34 -17.75 -5.41
CA ALA A 273 18.67 -18.31 -5.60
C ALA A 273 18.96 -18.78 -7.04
N ARG A 274 17.91 -19.16 -7.80
CA ARG A 274 18.01 -19.66 -9.20
C ARG A 274 17.92 -18.57 -10.26
N GLY A 275 17.49 -17.38 -9.90
CA GLY A 275 17.26 -16.26 -10.82
C GLY A 275 18.53 -15.63 -11.41
N GLN A 276 19.59 -16.43 -11.58
CA GLN A 276 20.80 -16.07 -12.34
C GLN A 276 20.89 -16.91 -13.60
#